data_914cb495c0af6be7800b005eb767be6c
#
_entry.id   914cb495c0af6be7800b005eb767be6c
#
_cell.length_a   1.000
_cell.length_b   1.000
_cell.length_c   1.000
_cell.angle_alpha   90.00
_cell.angle_beta   90.00
_cell.angle_gamma   90.00
#
_symmetry.space_group_name_H-M   'P 1'
#
loop_
_entity.id
_entity.type
_entity.pdbx_description
1 polymer ?
#
loop_
_entity_poly.entity_id
_entity_poly.type
_entity_poly.pdbx_seq_one_letter_code
_entity_poly.pdbx_strand_id
1 'polypeptide(L)'
;MVAGECDAREDTLKRQGSHVTTGPHCAVTGGSWTSPYDGTTVTKPGALDIDHLVPLAEAARSGTRGWTRAQREHYANDPAVLVAVTAKSNRSKGDQDPARWLPALDRCGYAAHWVAVKTAYRMTVDPAEQSALRSILTHC
;
A
#
# COMPACT_ATOMS: atom_id res chain seq x y z
N MET A 1 1.35 16.75 -4.46
CA MET A 1 2.81 16.87 -4.28
C MET A 1 3.14 16.57 -2.83
N VAL A 2 4.11 15.73 -2.56
CA VAL A 2 4.47 15.35 -1.19
C VAL A 2 5.82 15.90 -0.76
N ALA A 3 6.83 15.86 -1.56
CA ALA A 3 8.17 16.36 -1.24
C ALA A 3 8.73 17.08 -2.45
N GLY A 4 9.00 18.38 -2.33
CA GLY A 4 9.48 19.18 -3.43
C GLY A 4 8.53 19.10 -4.62
N GLU A 5 9.05 18.71 -5.79
CA GLU A 5 8.26 18.57 -7.02
C GLU A 5 7.69 17.16 -7.21
N CYS A 6 8.01 16.23 -6.31
CA CYS A 6 7.59 14.84 -6.45
C CYS A 6 6.16 14.65 -5.97
N ASP A 7 5.38 13.84 -6.68
CA ASP A 7 4.10 13.34 -6.21
C ASP A 7 4.28 12.08 -5.34
N ALA A 8 3.17 11.57 -4.79
CA ALA A 8 3.21 10.42 -3.92
C ALA A 8 3.74 9.16 -4.62
N ARG A 9 3.39 8.97 -5.89
CA ARG A 9 3.89 7.86 -6.70
C ARG A 9 5.40 7.93 -6.87
N GLU A 10 5.89 9.07 -7.32
CA GLU A 10 7.32 9.26 -7.56
C GLU A 10 8.12 9.11 -6.27
N ASP A 11 7.64 9.68 -5.16
CA ASP A 11 8.27 9.54 -3.86
C ASP A 11 8.33 8.09 -3.42
N THR A 12 7.23 7.33 -3.55
CA THR A 12 7.19 5.92 -3.19
C THR A 12 8.15 5.08 -4.02
N LEU A 13 8.16 5.29 -5.34
CA LEU A 13 9.08 4.58 -6.23
C LEU A 13 10.54 4.84 -5.87
N LYS A 14 10.89 6.08 -5.54
CA LYS A 14 12.25 6.43 -5.13
C LYS A 14 12.65 5.78 -3.80
N ARG A 15 11.73 5.75 -2.83
CA ARG A 15 12.02 5.19 -1.50
C ARG A 15 12.12 3.67 -1.50
N GLN A 16 11.30 3.00 -2.31
CA GLN A 16 11.17 1.54 -2.26
C GLN A 16 11.98 0.81 -3.33
N GLY A 17 12.54 1.52 -4.28
CA GLY A 17 13.38 0.94 -5.32
C GLY A 17 14.86 0.95 -4.99
N SER A 18 15.63 0.19 -5.77
CA SER A 18 17.09 0.18 -5.74
C SER A 18 17.64 0.77 -7.03
N HIS A 19 18.71 1.57 -6.92
CA HIS A 19 19.37 2.19 -8.08
C HIS A 19 18.38 2.99 -8.94
N VAL A 20 17.48 3.70 -8.31
CA VAL A 20 16.42 4.46 -9.01
C VAL A 20 17.04 5.64 -9.74
N THR A 21 16.73 5.77 -11.02
CA THR A 21 17.14 6.91 -11.85
C THR A 21 15.96 7.85 -12.05
N THR A 22 16.24 9.14 -12.08
CA THR A 22 15.21 10.17 -12.23
C THR A 22 15.58 11.13 -13.36
N GLY A 23 14.55 11.72 -13.96
CA GLY A 23 14.65 12.76 -14.96
C GLY A 23 14.10 14.09 -14.45
N PRO A 24 13.80 15.04 -15.34
CA PRO A 24 13.21 16.31 -14.94
C PRO A 24 11.90 16.14 -14.18
N HIS A 25 11.64 17.05 -13.24
CA HIS A 25 10.40 17.09 -12.47
C HIS A 25 10.10 15.81 -11.69
N CYS A 26 11.13 15.19 -11.12
CA CYS A 26 11.02 13.95 -10.34
C CYS A 26 10.58 12.72 -11.13
N ALA A 27 10.54 12.76 -12.44
CA ALA A 27 10.15 11.61 -13.24
C ALA A 27 11.07 10.42 -12.94
N VAL A 28 10.50 9.29 -12.54
CA VAL A 28 11.25 8.05 -12.31
C VAL A 28 11.41 7.33 -13.64
N THR A 29 12.66 7.14 -14.07
CA THR A 29 12.97 6.59 -15.41
C THR A 29 13.41 5.14 -15.39
N GLY A 30 13.89 4.64 -14.26
CA GLY A 30 14.32 3.26 -14.12
C GLY A 30 14.74 2.94 -12.71
N GLY A 31 15.07 1.71 -12.49
CA GLY A 31 15.52 1.19 -11.19
C GLY A 31 15.23 -0.29 -11.08
N SER A 32 15.14 -0.79 -9.86
CA SER A 32 14.76 -2.17 -9.58
C SER A 32 13.81 -2.19 -8.39
N TRP A 33 12.67 -2.83 -8.54
CA TRP A 33 11.67 -2.97 -7.50
C TRP A 33 11.24 -4.42 -7.37
N THR A 34 11.22 -4.93 -6.14
CA THR A 34 10.69 -6.25 -5.85
C THR A 34 9.36 -6.08 -5.13
N SER A 35 8.28 -6.53 -5.76
CA SER A 35 6.94 -6.44 -5.16
C SER A 35 6.88 -7.33 -3.92
N PRO A 36 6.52 -6.78 -2.75
CA PRO A 36 6.42 -7.59 -1.53
C PRO A 36 5.22 -8.55 -1.57
N TYR A 37 4.29 -8.37 -2.49
CA TYR A 37 3.10 -9.24 -2.57
C TYR A 37 3.37 -10.55 -3.31
N ASP A 38 4.20 -10.53 -4.33
CA ASP A 38 4.44 -11.72 -5.16
C ASP A 38 5.92 -12.03 -5.41
N GLY A 39 6.83 -11.22 -4.88
CA GLY A 39 8.27 -11.43 -5.04
C GLY A 39 8.82 -11.14 -6.42
N THR A 40 8.00 -10.62 -7.33
CA THR A 40 8.43 -10.33 -8.69
C THR A 40 9.27 -9.05 -8.72
N THR A 41 10.43 -9.11 -9.37
CA THR A 41 11.29 -7.96 -9.57
C THR A 41 11.07 -7.36 -10.96
N VAL A 42 10.88 -6.04 -11.02
CA VAL A 42 10.71 -5.31 -12.27
C VAL A 42 11.67 -4.12 -12.31
N THR A 43 12.02 -3.70 -13.52
CA THR A 43 12.95 -2.59 -13.73
C THR A 43 12.31 -1.35 -14.36
N LYS A 44 11.08 -1.49 -14.83
CA LYS A 44 10.34 -0.40 -15.47
C LYS A 44 9.27 0.13 -14.51
N PRO A 45 9.25 1.42 -14.21
CA PRO A 45 8.24 2.00 -13.32
C PRO A 45 6.80 1.75 -13.77
N GLY A 46 6.57 1.69 -15.08
CA GLY A 46 5.25 1.45 -15.65
C GLY A 46 4.67 0.06 -15.34
N ALA A 47 5.48 -0.89 -14.87
CA ALA A 47 5.02 -2.21 -14.46
C ALA A 47 4.50 -2.23 -13.02
N LEU A 48 4.62 -1.12 -12.30
CA LEU A 48 4.25 -1.00 -10.89
C LEU A 48 3.02 -0.12 -10.71
N ASP A 49 2.17 -0.53 -9.79
CA ASP A 49 1.13 0.31 -9.20
C ASP A 49 1.59 0.73 -7.79
N ILE A 50 1.12 1.88 -7.35
CA ILE A 50 1.27 2.28 -5.95
C ILE A 50 -0.03 1.93 -5.23
N ASP A 51 0.04 0.94 -4.37
CA ASP A 51 -1.11 0.44 -3.62
C ASP A 51 -1.22 1.18 -2.28
N HIS A 52 -2.45 1.53 -1.92
CA HIS A 52 -2.77 1.86 -0.53
C HIS A 52 -2.96 0.53 0.20
N LEU A 53 -2.14 0.25 1.20
CA LEU A 53 -2.19 -1.04 1.90
C LEU A 53 -3.59 -1.36 2.38
N VAL A 54 -4.22 -0.42 3.10
CA VAL A 54 -5.67 -0.46 3.33
C VAL A 54 -6.30 0.35 2.20
N PRO A 55 -7.00 -0.30 1.26
CA PRO A 55 -7.57 0.38 0.10
C PRO A 55 -8.47 1.54 0.47
N LEU A 56 -8.51 2.57 -0.37
CA LEU A 56 -9.33 3.77 -0.08
C LEU A 56 -10.81 3.42 0.14
N ALA A 57 -11.36 2.49 -0.64
CA ALA A 57 -12.74 2.05 -0.46
C ALA A 57 -12.93 1.31 0.87
N GLU A 58 -11.96 0.49 1.27
CA GLU A 58 -11.99 -0.19 2.56
C GLU A 58 -11.86 0.81 3.71
N ALA A 59 -10.98 1.80 3.57
CA ALA A 59 -10.85 2.87 4.54
C ALA A 59 -12.19 3.62 4.72
N ALA A 60 -12.88 3.90 3.62
CA ALA A 60 -14.19 4.53 3.67
C ALA A 60 -15.20 3.70 4.46
N ARG A 61 -15.21 2.38 4.26
CA ARG A 61 -16.07 1.46 5.03
C ARG A 61 -15.69 1.38 6.50
N SER A 62 -14.46 1.73 6.85
CA SER A 62 -13.86 1.57 8.18
C SER A 62 -13.82 2.87 8.99
N GLY A 63 -14.49 3.93 8.54
CA GLY A 63 -14.67 5.15 9.33
C GLY A 63 -14.16 6.45 8.72
N THR A 64 -13.59 6.45 7.49
CA THR A 64 -13.04 7.68 6.93
C THR A 64 -14.05 8.55 6.19
N ARG A 65 -15.29 8.11 6.07
CA ARG A 65 -16.32 8.88 5.35
C ARG A 65 -16.60 10.25 5.96
N GLY A 66 -16.42 10.37 7.27
CA GLY A 66 -16.60 11.64 7.98
C GLY A 66 -15.35 12.53 7.99
N TRP A 67 -14.27 12.10 7.36
CA TRP A 67 -13.04 12.88 7.34
C TRP A 67 -13.16 14.12 6.45
N THR A 68 -12.39 15.15 6.80
CA THR A 68 -12.21 16.30 5.92
C THR A 68 -11.40 15.90 4.69
N ARG A 69 -11.44 16.74 3.66
CA ARG A 69 -10.61 16.55 2.48
C ARG A 69 -9.12 16.50 2.84
N ALA A 70 -8.68 17.36 3.74
CA ALA A 70 -7.29 17.40 4.17
C ALA A 70 -6.87 16.07 4.85
N GLN A 71 -7.73 15.50 5.69
CA GLN A 71 -7.47 14.22 6.33
C GLN A 71 -7.38 13.08 5.31
N ARG A 72 -8.26 13.06 4.32
CA ARG A 72 -8.22 12.06 3.25
C ARG A 72 -6.96 12.18 2.41
N GLU A 73 -6.54 13.39 2.08
CA GLU A 73 -5.31 13.62 1.33
C GLU A 73 -4.08 13.19 2.11
N HIS A 74 -4.05 13.47 3.41
CA HIS A 74 -2.96 13.03 4.27
C HIS A 74 -2.83 11.50 4.24
N TYR A 75 -3.92 10.78 4.40
CA TYR A 75 -3.92 9.32 4.33
C TYR A 75 -3.47 8.82 2.95
N ALA A 76 -4.03 9.39 1.89
CA ALA A 76 -3.74 8.96 0.53
C ALA A 76 -2.27 9.15 0.12
N ASN A 77 -1.57 10.08 0.77
CA ASN A 77 -0.17 10.39 0.48
C ASN A 77 0.80 9.91 1.56
N ASP A 78 0.31 9.21 2.59
CA ASP A 78 1.15 8.78 3.71
C ASP A 78 2.11 7.68 3.27
N PRO A 79 3.44 7.91 3.40
CA PRO A 79 4.44 6.89 3.09
C PRO A 79 4.24 5.56 3.81
N ALA A 80 3.68 5.57 5.02
CA ALA A 80 3.42 4.36 5.79
C ALA A 80 2.28 3.51 5.21
N VAL A 81 1.47 4.08 4.32
CA VAL A 81 0.32 3.41 3.70
C VAL A 81 0.65 2.90 2.29
N LEU A 82 1.60 3.53 1.61
CA LEU A 82 1.85 3.31 0.18
C LEU A 82 2.90 2.22 -0.07
N VAL A 83 2.61 1.31 -1.00
CA VAL A 83 3.49 0.20 -1.36
C VAL A 83 3.58 0.09 -2.88
N ALA A 84 4.82 0.04 -3.40
CA ALA A 84 5.05 -0.23 -4.82
C ALA A 84 4.95 -1.73 -5.08
N VAL A 85 3.99 -2.14 -5.87
CA VAL A 85 3.66 -3.54 -6.15
C VAL A 85 3.45 -3.76 -7.64
N THR A 86 3.51 -5.02 -8.09
CA THR A 86 3.15 -5.32 -9.48
C THR A 86 1.69 -4.98 -9.75
N ALA A 87 1.41 -4.49 -10.94
CA ALA A 87 0.04 -4.18 -11.36
C ALA A 87 -0.88 -5.40 -11.25
N LYS A 88 -0.35 -6.59 -11.55
CA LYS A 88 -1.10 -7.84 -11.46
C LYS A 88 -1.60 -8.10 -10.03
N SER A 89 -0.71 -8.03 -9.05
CA SER A 89 -1.07 -8.24 -7.64
C SER A 89 -2.02 -7.17 -7.14
N ASN A 90 -1.79 -5.92 -7.51
CA ASN A 90 -2.65 -4.82 -7.11
C ASN A 90 -4.09 -4.98 -7.64
N ARG A 91 -4.22 -5.37 -8.89
CA ARG A 91 -5.53 -5.61 -9.50
C ARG A 91 -6.24 -6.82 -8.92
N SER A 92 -5.48 -7.87 -8.59
CA SER A 92 -6.02 -9.05 -7.88
C SER A 92 -6.55 -8.67 -6.50
N LYS A 93 -5.83 -7.83 -5.77
CA LYS A 93 -6.25 -7.38 -4.44
C LYS A 93 -7.53 -6.55 -4.47
N GLY A 94 -7.62 -5.60 -5.40
CA GLY A 94 -8.75 -4.68 -5.47
C GLY A 94 -8.93 -3.93 -4.14
N ASP A 95 -10.16 -3.86 -3.67
CA ASP A 95 -10.53 -3.22 -2.40
C ASP A 95 -10.79 -4.22 -1.27
N GLN A 96 -10.32 -5.46 -1.43
CA GLN A 96 -10.58 -6.55 -0.49
C GLN A 96 -9.74 -6.43 0.78
N ASP A 97 -10.34 -6.83 1.90
CA ASP A 97 -9.65 -6.95 3.18
C ASP A 97 -8.97 -8.34 3.33
N PRO A 98 -8.18 -8.57 4.39
CA PRO A 98 -7.48 -9.85 4.58
C PRO A 98 -8.35 -11.08 4.74
N ALA A 99 -9.65 -10.93 4.97
CA ALA A 99 -10.56 -12.07 4.99
C ALA A 99 -10.83 -12.62 3.59
N ARG A 100 -10.60 -11.79 2.55
CA ARG A 100 -10.91 -12.14 1.17
C ARG A 100 -9.70 -12.21 0.25
N TRP A 101 -8.63 -11.51 0.59
CA TRP A 101 -7.41 -11.51 -0.21
C TRP A 101 -6.19 -11.39 0.68
N LEU A 102 -5.16 -12.17 0.36
CA LEU A 102 -3.85 -12.10 0.99
C LEU A 102 -2.78 -12.19 -0.10
N PRO A 103 -1.62 -11.54 0.12
CA PRO A 103 -0.52 -11.66 -0.82
C PRO A 103 0.02 -13.11 -0.82
N ALA A 104 0.71 -13.49 -1.89
CA ALA A 104 1.35 -14.79 -1.99
C ALA A 104 2.49 -14.95 -0.97
N LEU A 105 3.18 -13.86 -0.67
CA LEU A 105 4.34 -13.84 0.22
C LEU A 105 4.09 -12.97 1.45
N ASP A 106 4.82 -13.30 2.53
CA ASP A 106 4.88 -12.49 3.75
C ASP A 106 3.51 -12.07 4.29
N ARG A 107 2.65 -13.04 4.48
CA ARG A 107 1.31 -12.77 5.04
C ARG A 107 1.38 -12.19 6.45
N CYS A 108 2.37 -12.62 7.22
CA CYS A 108 2.61 -12.08 8.57
C CYS A 108 2.92 -10.58 8.53
N GLY A 109 3.85 -10.18 7.69
CA GLY A 109 4.20 -8.76 7.52
C GLY A 109 3.03 -7.95 6.98
N TYR A 110 2.29 -8.49 6.02
CA TYR A 110 1.12 -7.83 5.46
C TYR A 110 0.03 -7.61 6.52
N ALA A 111 -0.29 -8.64 7.29
CA ALA A 111 -1.30 -8.55 8.35
C ALA A 111 -0.87 -7.54 9.44
N ALA A 112 0.38 -7.57 9.85
CA ALA A 112 0.91 -6.64 10.84
C ALA A 112 0.86 -5.19 10.33
N HIS A 113 1.21 -4.98 9.07
CA HIS A 113 1.14 -3.66 8.43
C HIS A 113 -0.31 -3.16 8.33
N TRP A 114 -1.23 -4.04 7.96
CA TRP A 114 -2.66 -3.73 7.92
C TRP A 114 -3.17 -3.25 9.27
N VAL A 115 -2.87 -3.98 10.34
CA VAL A 115 -3.26 -3.61 11.70
C VAL A 115 -2.62 -2.28 12.09
N ALA A 116 -1.36 -2.06 11.78
CA ALA A 116 -0.66 -0.83 12.10
C ALA A 116 -1.32 0.38 11.44
N VAL A 117 -1.67 0.28 10.16
CA VAL A 117 -2.34 1.37 9.44
C VAL A 117 -3.72 1.65 10.03
N LYS A 118 -4.53 0.62 10.23
CA LYS A 118 -5.87 0.80 10.80
C LYS A 118 -5.82 1.38 12.22
N THR A 119 -4.86 0.95 13.01
CA THR A 119 -4.66 1.48 14.38
C THR A 119 -4.26 2.95 14.34
N ALA A 120 -3.29 3.31 13.49
CA ALA A 120 -2.81 4.68 13.38
C ALA A 120 -3.91 5.66 12.98
N TYR A 121 -4.84 5.22 12.13
CA TYR A 121 -5.93 6.04 11.63
C TYR A 121 -7.27 5.78 12.34
N ARG A 122 -7.28 4.96 13.39
CA ARG A 122 -8.47 4.63 14.18
C ARG A 122 -9.61 4.08 13.32
N MET A 123 -9.24 3.26 12.35
CA MET A 123 -10.21 2.56 11.50
C MET A 123 -10.72 1.31 12.19
N THR A 124 -11.95 0.94 11.87
CA THR A 124 -12.58 -0.26 12.42
C THR A 124 -12.26 -1.50 11.58
N VAL A 125 -12.46 -2.67 12.19
CA VAL A 125 -12.41 -3.96 11.48
C VAL A 125 -13.76 -4.66 11.65
N ASP A 126 -14.22 -5.36 10.61
CA ASP A 126 -15.41 -6.19 10.74
C ASP A 126 -15.02 -7.56 11.35
N PRO A 127 -16.01 -8.38 11.79
CA PRO A 127 -15.73 -9.65 12.44
C PRO A 127 -14.93 -10.65 11.58
N ALA A 128 -15.22 -10.74 10.29
CA ALA A 128 -14.49 -11.64 9.38
C ALA A 128 -13.04 -11.19 9.19
N GLU A 129 -12.84 -9.90 9.01
CA GLU A 129 -11.51 -9.29 8.91
C GLU A 129 -10.69 -9.52 10.18
N GLN A 130 -11.28 -9.30 11.34
CA GLN A 130 -10.63 -9.51 12.63
C GLN A 130 -10.24 -10.97 12.80
N SER A 131 -11.12 -11.90 12.47
CA SER A 131 -10.87 -13.33 12.56
C SER A 131 -9.69 -13.74 11.66
N ALA A 132 -9.67 -13.26 10.42
CA ALA A 132 -8.58 -13.53 9.49
C ALA A 132 -7.24 -13.00 10.00
N LEU A 133 -7.20 -11.75 10.45
CA LEU A 133 -5.99 -11.14 11.01
C LEU A 133 -5.48 -11.90 12.23
N ARG A 134 -6.38 -12.25 13.13
CA ARG A 134 -6.03 -13.00 14.35
C ARG A 134 -5.45 -14.37 14.00
N SER A 135 -6.05 -15.08 13.06
CA SER A 135 -5.58 -16.39 12.61
C SER A 135 -4.17 -16.29 12.02
N ILE A 136 -3.93 -15.30 11.15
CA ILE A 136 -2.61 -15.11 10.54
C ILE A 136 -1.57 -14.78 11.60
N LEU A 137 -1.83 -13.78 12.44
CA LEU A 137 -0.86 -13.28 13.42
C LEU A 137 -0.55 -14.27 14.51
N THR A 138 -1.49 -15.14 14.86
CA THR A 138 -1.27 -16.21 15.84
C THR A 138 -0.22 -17.22 15.36
N HIS A 139 -0.08 -17.40 14.05
CA HIS A 139 0.85 -18.36 13.46
C HIS A 139 2.16 -17.70 12.97
N CYS A 140 2.36 -16.46 13.30
CA CYS A 140 3.63 -15.76 13.01
C CYS A 140 4.64 -15.93 14.19
#